data_c26df157d8dd112c5e061bd975bb3a11
#
_entry.id   c26df157d8dd112c5e061bd975bb3a11
#
_cell.length_a   1.000
_cell.length_b   1.000
_cell.length_c   1.000
_cell.angle_alpha   90.00
_cell.angle_beta   90.00
_cell.angle_gamma   90.00
#
_symmetry.space_group_name_H-M   'P 1'
#
loop_
_entity.id
_entity.type
_entity.pdbx_description
1 polymer ?
#
loop_
_entity_poly.entity_id
_entity_poly.type
_entity_poly.pdbx_seq_one_letter_code
_entity_poly.pdbx_strand_id
1 'polypeptide(L)' 'MKLVSFIDPNGVETYGTMTGDTVRDAGATLRSKYTDLRAVLAADAMAELDGVGAESDIASVTLL' A
#
# COMPACT_ATOMS: atom_id res chain seq x y z
N MET A 1 2.57 -11.85 -4.14
CA MET A 1 2.35 -10.50 -3.57
C MET A 1 2.45 -9.48 -4.70
N LYS A 2 1.49 -8.59 -4.78
CA LYS A 2 1.45 -7.57 -5.83
C LYS A 2 1.51 -6.19 -5.17
N LEU A 3 2.39 -5.32 -5.65
CA LEU A 3 2.49 -3.96 -5.13
C LEU A 3 1.50 -3.06 -5.85
N VAL A 4 0.92 -2.13 -5.11
CA VAL A 4 -0.13 -1.26 -5.63
C VAL A 4 -0.08 0.11 -4.97
N SER A 5 -0.29 1.17 -5.78
CA SER A 5 -0.55 2.52 -5.27
C SER A 5 -2.04 2.79 -5.45
N PHE A 6 -2.66 3.41 -4.46
CA PHE A 6 -4.10 3.63 -4.50
C PHE A 6 -4.50 4.81 -3.63
N ILE A 7 -5.75 5.23 -3.78
CA ILE A 7 -6.37 6.24 -2.92
C ILE A 7 -7.32 5.50 -1.99
N ASP A 8 -7.16 5.67 -0.69
CA ASP A 8 -7.96 4.98 0.31
C ASP A 8 -9.39 5.55 0.38
N PRO A 9 -10.30 4.93 1.16
CA PRO A 9 -11.68 5.43 1.25
C PRO A 9 -11.80 6.86 1.79
N ASN A 10 -10.77 7.36 2.45
CA ASN A 10 -10.75 8.72 2.99
C ASN A 10 -10.17 9.74 2.01
N GLY A 11 -9.78 9.31 0.81
CA GLY A 11 -9.22 10.18 -0.21
C GLY A 11 -7.73 10.42 -0.07
N VAL A 12 -7.03 9.64 0.74
CA VAL A 12 -5.59 9.77 0.95
C VAL A 12 -4.85 8.83 0.00
N GLU A 13 -3.86 9.38 -0.72
CA GLU A 13 -3.00 8.58 -1.57
C GLU A 13 -2.04 7.76 -0.72
N THR A 14 -1.99 6.46 -1.00
CA THR A 14 -1.18 5.53 -0.22
C THR A 14 -0.68 4.39 -1.10
N TYR A 15 -0.04 3.41 -0.50
CA TYR A 15 0.49 2.25 -1.22
C TYR A 15 0.45 1.02 -0.32
N GLY A 16 0.61 -0.15 -0.95
CA GLY A 16 0.63 -1.39 -0.20
C GLY A 16 0.69 -2.60 -1.09
N THR A 17 0.08 -3.68 -0.63
CA THR A 17 0.04 -4.95 -1.34
C THR A 17 -1.40 -5.31 -1.68
N MET A 18 -1.55 -6.11 -2.74
CA MET A 18 -2.87 -6.60 -3.16
C MET A 18 -2.83 -8.11 -3.31
N THR A 19 -3.84 -8.78 -2.80
CA THR A 19 -4.02 -10.21 -2.95
C THR A 19 -5.49 -10.46 -3.31
N GLY A 20 -5.75 -10.98 -4.52
CA GLY A 20 -7.12 -11.14 -4.99
C GLY A 20 -7.85 -9.80 -5.01
N ASP A 21 -8.95 -9.70 -4.29
CA ASP A 21 -9.77 -8.49 -4.20
C ASP A 21 -9.50 -7.68 -2.92
N THR A 22 -8.41 -7.96 -2.23
CA THR A 22 -8.07 -7.31 -0.97
C THR A 22 -6.77 -6.51 -1.14
N VAL A 23 -6.78 -5.25 -0.70
CA VAL A 23 -5.59 -4.41 -0.62
C VAL A 23 -5.24 -4.19 0.84
N ARG A 24 -3.94 -4.08 1.12
CA ARG A 24 -3.45 -3.83 2.46
C ARG A 24 -2.67 -2.51 2.44
N ASP A 25 -3.08 -1.57 3.28
CA ASP A 25 -2.53 -0.21 3.29
C ASP A 25 -1.26 -0.14 4.12
N ALA A 26 -0.14 -0.51 3.51
CA ALA A 26 1.16 -0.42 4.17
C ALA A 26 1.61 1.03 4.33
N GLY A 27 1.20 1.92 3.44
CA GLY A 27 1.58 3.33 3.50
C GLY A 27 1.14 4.03 4.77
N ALA A 28 0.00 3.62 5.34
CA ALA A 28 -0.47 4.21 6.60
C ALA A 28 0.53 3.99 7.74
N THR A 29 1.26 2.88 7.72
CA THR A 29 2.25 2.54 8.74
C THR A 29 3.65 3.01 8.36
N LEU A 30 4.02 2.90 7.08
CA LEU A 30 5.40 3.10 6.63
C LEU A 30 5.65 4.48 6.00
N ARG A 31 4.63 5.34 5.91
CA ARG A 31 4.77 6.64 5.22
C ARG A 31 5.87 7.51 5.82
N SER A 32 6.09 7.44 7.11
CA SER A 32 7.14 8.22 7.78
C SER A 32 8.54 7.74 7.38
N LYS A 33 8.67 6.52 6.93
CA LYS A 33 9.94 5.91 6.52
C LYS A 33 10.09 5.90 5.00
N TYR A 34 8.99 5.57 4.29
CA TYR A 34 8.94 5.53 2.83
C TYR A 34 7.69 6.31 2.39
N THR A 35 7.90 7.45 1.75
CA THR A 35 6.79 8.37 1.41
C THR A 35 5.89 7.83 0.30
N ASP A 36 6.41 6.96 -0.57
CA ASP A 36 5.66 6.36 -1.65
C ASP A 36 6.26 5.00 -2.02
N LEU A 37 5.62 4.32 -2.97
CA LEU A 37 6.07 3.00 -3.41
C LEU A 37 7.44 3.06 -4.08
N ARG A 38 7.74 4.15 -4.77
CA ARG A 38 9.06 4.35 -5.38
C ARG A 38 10.16 4.34 -4.32
N ALA A 39 9.92 4.98 -3.19
CA ALA A 39 10.89 5.02 -2.10
C ALA A 39 11.13 3.61 -1.53
N VAL A 40 10.08 2.81 -1.44
CA VAL A 40 10.18 1.41 -1.00
C VAL A 40 11.06 0.62 -1.96
N LEU A 41 10.83 0.77 -3.26
CA LEU A 41 11.60 0.05 -4.29
C LEU A 41 13.06 0.49 -4.30
N ALA A 42 13.31 1.80 -4.16
CA ALA A 42 14.65 2.34 -4.14
C ALA A 42 15.46 1.84 -2.94
N ALA A 43 14.79 1.59 -1.83
CA ALA A 43 15.43 1.09 -0.60
C ALA A 43 15.50 -0.43 -0.56
N ASP A 44 14.97 -1.12 -1.59
CA ASP A 44 14.88 -2.59 -1.62
C ASP A 44 14.15 -3.13 -0.38
N ALA A 45 13.08 -2.46 -0.01
CA ALA A 45 12.38 -2.71 1.25
C ALA A 45 11.02 -3.39 1.04
N MET A 46 10.81 -4.08 -0.08
CA MET A 46 9.53 -4.72 -0.41
C MET A 46 9.08 -5.70 0.67
N ALA A 47 10.04 -6.40 1.30
CA ALA A 47 9.71 -7.36 2.34
C ALA A 47 9.06 -6.72 3.57
N GLU A 48 9.27 -5.42 3.78
CA GLU A 48 8.65 -4.69 4.89
C GLU A 48 7.17 -4.45 4.67
N LEU A 49 6.68 -4.59 3.44
CA LEU A 49 5.26 -4.42 3.14
C LEU A 49 4.43 -5.66 3.48
N ASP A 50 5.07 -6.82 3.58
CA ASP A 50 4.35 -8.08 3.75
C ASP A 50 3.62 -8.10 5.09
N GLY A 51 2.30 -8.28 5.03
CA GLY A 51 1.48 -8.36 6.23
C GLY A 51 1.29 -7.06 6.99
N VAL A 52 1.73 -5.93 6.43
CA VAL A 52 1.65 -4.62 7.10
C VAL A 52 0.42 -3.86 6.65
N GLY A 53 -0.29 -3.28 7.62
CA GLY A 53 -1.42 -2.39 7.37
C GLY A 53 -2.77 -3.10 7.44
N ALA A 54 -3.84 -2.29 7.44
CA ALA A 54 -5.20 -2.78 7.48
C ALA A 54 -5.65 -3.24 6.09
N GLU A 55 -6.46 -4.28 6.07
CA GLU A 55 -7.03 -4.79 4.83
C GLU A 55 -8.26 -3.99 4.43
N SER A 56 -8.43 -3.78 3.13
CA SER A 56 -9.62 -3.14 2.56
C SER A 56 -10.02 -3.88 1.30
N ASP A 57 -11.32 -3.86 0.99
CA ASP A 57 -11.82 -4.42 -0.25
C ASP A 57 -11.36 -3.51 -1.40
N ILE A 58 -10.95 -4.11 -2.51
CA ILE A 58 -10.50 -3.37 -3.69
C ILE A 58 -11.58 -2.40 -4.20
N ALA A 59 -12.85 -2.72 -3.99
CA ALA A 59 -13.96 -1.86 -4.41
C ALA A 59 -14.07 -0.58 -3.58
N SER A 60 -13.44 -0.53 -2.40
CA SER A 60 -13.49 0.64 -1.51
C SER A 60 -12.36 1.62 -1.77
N VAL A 61 -11.41 1.29 -2.64
CA VAL A 61 -10.26 2.14 -2.95
C VAL A 61 -10.22 2.45 -4.44
N THR A 62 -9.40 3.45 -4.82
CA THR A 62 -9.19 3.81 -6.21
C THR A 62 -7.75 3.49 -6.59
N LEU A 63 -7.57 2.52 -7.49
CA LEU A 63 -6.23 2.17 -7.96
C LEU A 63 -5.67 3.26 -8.86
N LEU A 64 -4.40 3.54 -8.70
CA LEU A 64 -3.69 4.52 -9.50
C LEU A 64 -2.93 3.87 -10.66
#